data_88c3aa0c47f8025c42b153fb1e9c5544
#
_entry.id   88c3aa0c47f8025c42b153fb1e9c5544
#
_cell.length_a   1.000
_cell.length_b   1.000
_cell.length_c   1.000
_cell.angle_alpha   90.00
_cell.angle_beta   90.00
_cell.angle_gamma   90.00
#
_symmetry.space_group_name_H-M   'P 1'
#
loop_
_entity.id
_entity.type
_entity.pdbx_description
1 polymer ?
#
loop_
_entity_poly.entity_id
_entity_poly.type
_entity_poly.pdbx_seq_one_letter_code
_entity_poly.pdbx_strand_id
1 'polypeptide(L)'
;MYKAKVKRRTFVARSDLLERLGKVAEERGSSLYALVNEIFEMFLVAEETNVNLKSILEDYVAVKRARDAGFILELESLCYEMADIAYESARDRAIKSWFEAGVWFAKRYFSGLSGDILWEDFKRDLETILWNTQELEVKRDKNRIFLRIMSPRFTNAYTVLLAAFFEGCLTALGYKLDVCEVFKGRILLEAVKG
;
A
#
# COMPACT_ATOMS: atom_id res chain seq x y z
N MET A 1 41.08 28.75 3.53
CA MET A 1 39.86 28.20 4.13
C MET A 1 40.26 27.13 5.15
N TYR A 2 40.21 27.43 6.45
CA TYR A 2 40.52 26.46 7.50
C TYR A 2 39.37 25.41 7.55
N LYS A 3 39.63 24.16 7.16
CA LYS A 3 38.72 23.05 7.45
C LYS A 3 38.71 22.86 8.97
N ALA A 4 37.58 23.16 9.59
CA ALA A 4 37.39 22.88 11.02
C ALA A 4 37.66 21.39 11.26
N LYS A 5 38.54 21.09 12.23
CA LYS A 5 38.94 19.72 12.55
C LYS A 5 37.73 19.04 13.23
N VAL A 6 37.06 18.13 12.55
CA VAL A 6 35.90 17.39 13.07
C VAL A 6 36.34 16.62 14.33
N LYS A 7 35.73 16.94 15.48
CA LYS A 7 36.01 16.23 16.74
C LYS A 7 35.33 14.84 16.69
N ARG A 8 36.12 13.81 16.94
CA ARG A 8 35.64 12.43 17.01
C ARG A 8 35.23 12.08 18.44
N ARG A 9 34.17 11.27 18.60
CA ARG A 9 33.74 10.72 19.89
C ARG A 9 33.50 9.23 19.74
N THR A 10 33.66 8.48 20.82
CA THR A 10 33.35 7.05 20.90
C THR A 10 31.96 6.87 21.48
N PHE A 11 31.21 5.92 20.97
CA PHE A 11 29.91 5.49 21.52
C PHE A 11 29.86 3.96 21.57
N VAL A 12 28.92 3.42 22.36
CA VAL A 12 28.71 1.98 22.51
C VAL A 12 27.50 1.59 21.67
N ALA A 13 27.64 0.55 20.88
CA ALA A 13 26.56 -0.02 20.08
C ALA A 13 26.52 -1.55 20.23
N ARG A 14 25.42 -2.18 19.87
CA ARG A 14 25.28 -3.62 19.84
C ARG A 14 26.25 -4.23 18.83
N SER A 15 27.01 -5.27 19.26
CA SER A 15 28.02 -5.93 18.41
C SER A 15 27.41 -6.56 17.16
N ASP A 16 26.25 -7.22 17.27
CA ASP A 16 25.55 -7.84 16.16
C ASP A 16 25.16 -6.84 15.04
N LEU A 17 24.78 -5.62 15.42
CA LEU A 17 24.51 -4.55 14.45
C LEU A 17 25.78 -4.02 13.80
N LEU A 18 26.85 -3.84 14.58
CA LEU A 18 28.14 -3.37 14.05
C LEU A 18 28.75 -4.39 13.06
N GLU A 19 28.66 -5.69 13.36
CA GLU A 19 29.12 -6.75 12.45
C GLU A 19 28.36 -6.72 11.11
N ARG A 20 27.03 -6.57 11.17
CA ARG A 20 26.20 -6.45 9.96
C ARG A 20 26.50 -5.19 9.18
N LEU A 21 26.66 -4.05 9.85
CA LEU A 21 27.06 -2.80 9.20
C LEU A 21 28.47 -2.88 8.60
N GLY A 22 29.40 -3.60 9.26
CA GLY A 22 30.73 -3.86 8.71
C GLY A 22 30.68 -4.55 7.35
N LYS A 23 29.87 -5.60 7.24
CA LYS A 23 29.67 -6.31 5.96
C LYS A 23 29.10 -5.39 4.87
N VAL A 24 28.08 -4.59 5.21
CA VAL A 24 27.50 -3.62 4.26
C VAL A 24 28.53 -2.56 3.85
N ALA A 25 29.39 -2.10 4.77
CA ALA A 25 30.45 -1.15 4.45
C ALA A 25 31.47 -1.75 3.47
N GLU A 26 31.88 -3.00 3.70
CA GLU A 26 32.78 -3.73 2.80
C GLU A 26 32.17 -3.89 1.40
N GLU A 27 30.90 -4.33 1.31
CA GLU A 27 30.19 -4.47 0.03
C GLU A 27 30.08 -3.15 -0.74
N ARG A 28 29.99 -2.01 -0.04
CA ARG A 28 29.96 -0.66 -0.62
C ARG A 28 31.34 -0.06 -0.87
N GLY A 29 32.42 -0.73 -0.51
CA GLY A 29 33.78 -0.19 -0.61
C GLY A 29 34.01 1.02 0.30
N SER A 30 33.29 1.10 1.43
CA SER A 30 33.35 2.21 2.38
C SER A 30 33.84 1.75 3.75
N SER A 31 34.25 2.68 4.62
CA SER A 31 34.59 2.32 5.99
C SER A 31 33.34 2.27 6.87
N LEU A 32 33.34 1.41 7.90
CA LEU A 32 32.28 1.38 8.91
C LEU A 32 32.06 2.77 9.55
N TYR A 33 33.15 3.52 9.77
CA TYR A 33 33.07 4.90 10.29
C TYR A 33 32.27 5.82 9.35
N ALA A 34 32.53 5.78 8.06
CA ALA A 34 31.83 6.59 7.08
C ALA A 34 30.35 6.22 7.01
N LEU A 35 30.04 4.90 6.95
CA LEU A 35 28.68 4.40 6.90
C LEU A 35 27.86 4.79 8.15
N VAL A 36 28.45 4.67 9.35
CA VAL A 36 27.77 5.04 10.61
C VAL A 36 27.47 6.54 10.65
N ASN A 37 28.41 7.40 10.21
CA ASN A 37 28.14 8.84 10.18
C ASN A 37 27.06 9.19 9.14
N GLU A 38 27.06 8.56 7.97
CA GLU A 38 26.01 8.72 6.96
C GLU A 38 24.61 8.37 7.56
N ILE A 39 24.52 7.25 8.30
CA ILE A 39 23.28 6.85 8.97
C ILE A 39 22.83 7.89 10.00
N PHE A 40 23.76 8.44 10.79
CA PHE A 40 23.43 9.48 11.76
C PHE A 40 22.94 10.76 11.09
N GLU A 41 23.58 11.19 10.02
CA GLU A 41 23.17 12.37 9.24
C GLU A 41 21.78 12.17 8.66
N MET A 42 21.51 11.00 8.06
CA MET A 42 20.18 10.66 7.53
C MET A 42 19.10 10.64 8.63
N PHE A 43 19.42 10.10 9.81
CA PHE A 43 18.50 10.08 10.94
C PHE A 43 18.16 11.49 11.42
N LEU A 44 19.18 12.36 11.55
CA LEU A 44 18.98 13.76 11.97
C LEU A 44 18.12 14.54 10.97
N VAL A 45 18.33 14.35 9.67
CA VAL A 45 17.48 14.96 8.64
C VAL A 45 16.02 14.48 8.76
N ALA A 46 15.80 13.19 9.04
CA ALA A 46 14.46 12.67 9.26
C ALA A 46 13.78 13.28 10.49
N GLU A 47 14.51 13.43 11.60
CA GLU A 47 14.01 14.09 12.81
C GLU A 47 13.70 15.59 12.57
N GLU A 48 14.57 16.32 11.86
CA GLU A 48 14.34 17.72 11.51
C GLU A 48 13.10 17.93 10.64
N THR A 49 12.76 16.94 9.83
CA THR A 49 11.57 16.95 8.97
C THR A 49 10.33 16.31 9.62
N ASN A 50 10.41 15.89 10.89
CA ASN A 50 9.38 15.14 11.61
C ASN A 50 8.93 13.85 10.88
N VAL A 51 9.84 13.19 10.22
CA VAL A 51 9.55 11.96 9.46
C VAL A 51 10.17 10.75 10.13
N ASN A 52 9.36 9.73 10.37
CA ASN A 52 9.82 8.46 10.93
C ASN A 52 10.48 7.61 9.83
N LEU A 53 11.79 7.32 9.97
CA LEU A 53 12.53 6.52 8.97
C LEU A 53 11.93 5.13 8.74
N LYS A 54 11.35 4.49 9.77
CA LYS A 54 10.70 3.20 9.61
C LYS A 54 9.47 3.31 8.72
N SER A 55 8.66 4.33 8.93
CA SER A 55 7.47 4.60 8.11
C SER A 55 7.85 4.87 6.65
N ILE A 56 8.89 5.68 6.39
CA ILE A 56 9.40 5.90 5.01
C ILE A 56 9.76 4.58 4.31
N LEU A 57 10.44 3.68 5.02
CA LEU A 57 10.84 2.40 4.44
C LEU A 57 9.62 1.52 4.14
N GLU A 58 8.63 1.51 5.02
CA GLU A 58 7.36 0.80 4.82
C GLU A 58 6.60 1.38 3.63
N ASP A 59 6.46 2.70 3.54
CA ASP A 59 5.82 3.40 2.42
C ASP A 59 6.55 3.16 1.10
N TYR A 60 7.89 3.21 1.09
CA TYR A 60 8.68 2.92 -0.10
C TYR A 60 8.45 1.49 -0.62
N VAL A 61 8.44 0.50 0.29
CA VAL A 61 8.19 -0.89 -0.07
C VAL A 61 6.79 -1.05 -0.65
N ALA A 62 5.80 -0.38 -0.06
CA ALA A 62 4.42 -0.42 -0.48
C ALA A 62 4.22 0.24 -1.86
N VAL A 63 4.77 1.44 -2.09
CA VAL A 63 4.74 2.12 -3.39
C VAL A 63 5.49 1.31 -4.46
N LYS A 64 6.62 0.70 -4.12
CA LYS A 64 7.34 -0.18 -5.04
C LYS A 64 6.49 -1.38 -5.45
N ARG A 65 5.82 -2.04 -4.51
CA ARG A 65 4.91 -3.15 -4.83
C ARG A 65 3.74 -2.70 -5.71
N ALA A 66 3.12 -1.56 -5.39
CA ALA A 66 2.06 -1.01 -6.21
C ALA A 66 2.55 -0.79 -7.66
N ARG A 67 3.72 -0.18 -7.85
CA ARG A 67 4.32 0.02 -9.17
C ARG A 67 4.59 -1.31 -9.90
N ASP A 68 5.20 -2.28 -9.21
CA ASP A 68 5.49 -3.61 -9.78
C ASP A 68 4.19 -4.38 -10.08
N ALA A 69 3.10 -3.99 -9.45
CA ALA A 69 1.75 -4.45 -9.69
C ALA A 69 1.04 -3.75 -10.86
N GLY A 70 1.69 -2.80 -11.53
CA GLY A 70 1.10 -2.07 -12.65
C GLY A 70 0.23 -0.89 -12.25
N PHE A 71 0.25 -0.44 -10.99
CA PHE A 71 -0.40 0.81 -10.60
C PHE A 71 0.40 2.01 -11.09
N ILE A 72 -0.31 3.07 -11.43
CA ILE A 72 0.24 4.38 -11.77
C ILE A 72 -0.18 5.42 -10.73
N LEU A 73 0.62 6.47 -10.58
CA LEU A 73 0.21 7.66 -9.85
C LEU A 73 -0.54 8.58 -10.81
N GLU A 74 -1.75 8.97 -10.42
CA GLU A 74 -2.64 9.80 -11.23
C GLU A 74 -3.19 10.95 -10.39
N LEU A 75 -3.57 12.05 -11.05
CA LEU A 75 -4.31 13.12 -10.38
C LEU A 75 -5.69 12.62 -10.00
N GLU A 76 -6.03 12.76 -8.72
CA GLU A 76 -7.31 12.29 -8.18
C GLU A 76 -8.53 12.83 -8.95
N SER A 77 -8.52 14.14 -9.28
CA SER A 77 -9.60 14.76 -10.03
C SER A 77 -9.75 14.18 -11.44
N LEU A 78 -8.64 13.87 -12.11
CA LEU A 78 -8.66 13.26 -13.43
C LEU A 78 -9.19 11.84 -13.40
N CYS A 79 -8.76 11.05 -12.39
CA CYS A 79 -9.27 9.70 -12.17
C CYS A 79 -10.79 9.69 -11.99
N TYR A 80 -11.33 10.62 -11.20
CA TYR A 80 -12.77 10.71 -10.98
C TYR A 80 -13.52 11.16 -12.24
N GLU A 81 -13.01 12.15 -12.96
CA GLU A 81 -13.60 12.60 -14.22
C GLU A 81 -13.64 11.47 -15.27
N MET A 82 -12.55 10.73 -15.42
CA MET A 82 -12.51 9.58 -16.34
C MET A 82 -13.46 8.45 -15.90
N ALA A 83 -13.61 8.23 -14.59
CA ALA A 83 -14.58 7.28 -14.05
C ALA A 83 -16.03 7.72 -14.35
N ASP A 84 -16.34 9.00 -14.18
CA ASP A 84 -17.66 9.57 -14.48
C ASP A 84 -17.98 9.44 -15.97
N ILE A 85 -17.09 9.83 -16.87
CA ILE A 85 -17.24 9.69 -18.33
C ILE A 85 -17.45 8.23 -18.72
N ALA A 86 -16.65 7.31 -18.20
CA ALA A 86 -16.78 5.88 -18.53
C ALA A 86 -18.11 5.30 -18.02
N TYR A 87 -18.53 5.70 -16.83
CA TYR A 87 -19.77 5.24 -16.21
C TYR A 87 -21.01 5.78 -16.95
N GLU A 88 -21.00 7.04 -17.38
CA GLU A 88 -22.08 7.65 -18.13
C GLU A 88 -22.18 7.08 -19.57
N SER A 89 -21.04 6.90 -20.22
CA SER A 89 -21.00 6.49 -21.64
C SER A 89 -21.18 4.98 -21.85
N ALA A 90 -20.71 4.14 -20.91
CA ALA A 90 -20.67 2.68 -21.06
C ALA A 90 -20.70 1.95 -19.71
N ARG A 91 -21.73 2.20 -18.93
CA ARG A 91 -21.87 1.77 -17.52
C ARG A 91 -21.51 0.29 -17.30
N ASP A 92 -22.16 -0.61 -18.00
CA ASP A 92 -21.98 -2.04 -17.77
C ASP A 92 -20.57 -2.50 -18.13
N ARG A 93 -20.00 -1.92 -19.19
CA ARG A 93 -18.61 -2.19 -19.57
C ARG A 93 -17.63 -1.65 -18.53
N ALA A 94 -17.87 -0.46 -18.00
CA ALA A 94 -17.02 0.14 -16.97
C ALA A 94 -17.05 -0.72 -15.69
N ILE A 95 -18.24 -1.09 -15.21
CA ILE A 95 -18.40 -1.98 -14.03
C ILE A 95 -17.68 -3.30 -14.26
N LYS A 96 -17.86 -3.95 -15.41
CA LYS A 96 -17.21 -5.21 -15.75
C LYS A 96 -15.69 -5.07 -15.75
N SER A 97 -15.14 -4.00 -16.34
CA SER A 97 -13.70 -3.77 -16.40
C SER A 97 -13.09 -3.59 -15.02
N TRP A 98 -13.77 -2.87 -14.12
CA TRP A 98 -13.30 -2.69 -12.75
C TRP A 98 -13.39 -3.99 -11.94
N PHE A 99 -14.44 -4.75 -12.11
CA PHE A 99 -14.57 -6.08 -11.51
C PHE A 99 -13.42 -7.00 -11.95
N GLU A 100 -13.16 -7.09 -13.27
CA GLU A 100 -12.08 -7.90 -13.82
C GLU A 100 -10.69 -7.46 -13.32
N ALA A 101 -10.49 -6.14 -13.18
CA ALA A 101 -9.27 -5.60 -12.58
C ALA A 101 -9.12 -6.04 -11.11
N GLY A 102 -10.21 -6.07 -10.34
CA GLY A 102 -10.23 -6.59 -8.98
C GLY A 102 -9.88 -8.07 -8.92
N VAL A 103 -10.46 -8.88 -9.79
CA VAL A 103 -10.11 -10.31 -9.92
C VAL A 103 -8.63 -10.48 -10.22
N TRP A 104 -8.10 -9.71 -11.17
CA TRP A 104 -6.68 -9.75 -11.53
C TRP A 104 -5.78 -9.32 -10.37
N PHE A 105 -6.14 -8.26 -9.68
CA PHE A 105 -5.41 -7.76 -8.51
C PHE A 105 -5.32 -8.80 -7.40
N ALA A 106 -6.43 -9.44 -7.04
CA ALA A 106 -6.49 -10.40 -5.95
C ALA A 106 -5.74 -11.71 -6.22
N LYS A 107 -5.62 -12.13 -7.48
CA LYS A 107 -4.94 -13.39 -7.85
C LYS A 107 -3.48 -13.46 -7.42
N ARG A 108 -2.80 -12.33 -7.23
CA ARG A 108 -1.41 -12.28 -6.75
C ARG A 108 -1.22 -12.69 -5.30
N TYR A 109 -2.30 -12.71 -4.51
CA TYR A 109 -2.25 -13.01 -3.09
C TYR A 109 -2.53 -14.48 -2.77
N PHE A 110 -2.52 -15.35 -3.77
CA PHE A 110 -2.52 -16.79 -3.56
C PHE A 110 -1.08 -17.28 -3.42
N SER A 111 -0.79 -18.04 -2.33
CA SER A 111 0.52 -18.64 -2.12
C SER A 111 0.55 -20.09 -2.64
N GLY A 112 1.45 -20.34 -3.57
CA GLY A 112 1.82 -21.69 -4.01
C GLY A 112 0.66 -22.57 -4.47
N LEU A 113 0.87 -23.89 -4.37
CA LEU A 113 -0.12 -24.91 -4.75
C LEU A 113 -1.23 -25.11 -3.71
N SER A 114 -1.06 -24.64 -2.47
CA SER A 114 -2.05 -24.79 -1.41
C SER A 114 -3.24 -23.83 -1.54
N GLY A 115 -3.11 -22.79 -2.35
CA GLY A 115 -4.16 -21.77 -2.52
C GLY A 115 -4.43 -20.93 -1.28
N ASP A 116 -3.50 -20.90 -0.32
CA ASP A 116 -3.62 -20.07 0.87
C ASP A 116 -3.53 -18.60 0.48
N ILE A 117 -4.35 -17.79 1.13
CA ILE A 117 -4.44 -16.36 0.88
C ILE A 117 -3.42 -15.64 1.76
N LEU A 118 -2.54 -14.87 1.17
CA LEU A 118 -1.64 -13.93 1.84
C LEU A 118 -2.43 -12.70 2.32
N TRP A 119 -3.27 -12.91 3.35
CA TRP A 119 -4.24 -11.91 3.80
C TRP A 119 -3.59 -10.62 4.30
N GLU A 120 -2.52 -10.71 5.08
CA GLU A 120 -1.85 -9.54 5.63
C GLU A 120 -1.17 -8.70 4.53
N ASP A 121 -0.65 -9.36 3.48
CA ASP A 121 -0.09 -8.67 2.32
C ASP A 121 -1.19 -8.00 1.50
N PHE A 122 -2.32 -8.67 1.28
CA PHE A 122 -3.49 -8.10 0.61
C PHE A 122 -4.01 -6.86 1.33
N LYS A 123 -4.22 -6.96 2.66
CA LYS A 123 -4.70 -5.84 3.49
C LYS A 123 -3.74 -4.66 3.44
N ARG A 124 -2.44 -4.90 3.64
CA ARG A 124 -1.41 -3.85 3.60
C ARG A 124 -1.33 -3.15 2.24
N ASP A 125 -1.41 -3.90 1.16
CA ASP A 125 -1.39 -3.32 -0.18
C ASP A 125 -2.67 -2.52 -0.46
N LEU A 126 -3.84 -2.92 0.05
CA LEU A 126 -5.07 -2.11 0.01
C LEU A 126 -4.92 -0.79 0.77
N GLU A 127 -4.38 -0.82 1.99
CA GLU A 127 -4.10 0.37 2.79
C GLU A 127 -3.16 1.34 2.06
N THR A 128 -2.24 0.81 1.26
CA THR A 128 -1.32 1.60 0.45
C THR A 128 -1.98 2.23 -0.77
N ILE A 129 -2.75 1.46 -1.55
CA ILE A 129 -3.33 1.97 -2.81
C ILE A 129 -4.55 2.88 -2.57
N LEU A 130 -5.16 2.80 -1.39
CA LEU A 130 -6.33 3.60 -1.02
C LEU A 130 -5.98 4.78 -0.11
N TRP A 131 -4.80 5.34 -0.24
CA TRP A 131 -4.32 6.49 0.55
C TRP A 131 -5.22 7.74 0.46
N ASN A 132 -6.07 7.84 -0.57
CA ASN A 132 -7.01 8.93 -0.78
C ASN A 132 -8.34 8.75 -0.04
N THR A 133 -8.48 7.70 0.76
CA THR A 133 -9.66 7.45 1.59
C THR A 133 -9.55 8.17 2.93
N GLN A 134 -10.67 8.64 3.46
CA GLN A 134 -10.73 9.16 4.82
C GLN A 134 -10.81 8.04 5.84
N GLU A 135 -11.48 6.96 5.49
CA GLU A 135 -11.62 5.78 6.33
C GLU A 135 -11.53 4.52 5.47
N LEU A 136 -10.68 3.60 5.89
CA LEU A 136 -10.57 2.26 5.33
C LEU A 136 -10.54 1.26 6.47
N GLU A 137 -11.50 0.37 6.50
CA GLU A 137 -11.57 -0.72 7.45
C GLU A 137 -11.69 -2.04 6.70
N VAL A 138 -10.70 -2.92 6.88
CA VAL A 138 -10.68 -4.25 6.28
C VAL A 138 -10.47 -5.26 7.39
N LYS A 139 -11.48 -6.09 7.64
CA LYS A 139 -11.45 -7.12 8.68
C LYS A 139 -11.77 -8.48 8.09
N ARG A 140 -11.11 -9.49 8.59
CA ARG A 140 -11.41 -10.89 8.29
C ARG A 140 -11.64 -11.65 9.61
N ASP A 141 -12.78 -12.29 9.71
CA ASP A 141 -13.10 -13.23 10.78
C ASP A 141 -13.48 -14.58 10.18
N LYS A 142 -12.64 -15.61 10.42
CA LYS A 142 -12.81 -16.99 9.92
C LYS A 142 -13.30 -17.05 8.46
N ASN A 143 -14.62 -17.06 8.27
CA ASN A 143 -15.28 -17.23 6.99
C ASN A 143 -15.93 -15.94 6.45
N ARG A 144 -15.74 -14.80 7.11
CA ARG A 144 -16.32 -13.51 6.72
C ARG A 144 -15.25 -12.47 6.48
N ILE A 145 -15.48 -11.62 5.50
CA ILE A 145 -14.73 -10.41 5.27
C ILE A 145 -15.69 -9.23 5.38
N PHE A 146 -15.24 -8.21 6.08
CA PHE A 146 -15.89 -6.91 6.19
C PHE A 146 -14.96 -5.86 5.58
N LEU A 147 -15.49 -5.06 4.67
CA LEU A 147 -14.80 -3.94 4.04
C LEU A 147 -15.67 -2.70 4.11
N ARG A 148 -15.13 -1.63 4.70
CA ARG A 148 -15.75 -0.30 4.74
C ARG A 148 -14.79 0.74 4.23
N ILE A 149 -15.25 1.55 3.29
CA ILE A 149 -14.48 2.64 2.70
C ILE A 149 -15.34 3.89 2.74
N MET A 150 -14.73 5.00 3.16
CA MET A 150 -15.37 6.31 3.13
C MET A 150 -14.42 7.37 2.59
N SER A 151 -14.90 8.17 1.66
CA SER A 151 -14.24 9.40 1.20
C SER A 151 -15.28 10.37 0.64
N PRO A 152 -15.44 11.56 1.21
CA PRO A 152 -16.38 12.56 0.72
C PRO A 152 -16.00 13.12 -0.65
N ARG A 153 -14.78 12.87 -1.11
CA ARG A 153 -14.26 13.31 -2.41
C ARG A 153 -14.66 12.41 -3.56
N PHE A 154 -15.06 11.16 -3.28
CA PHE A 154 -15.45 10.22 -4.33
C PHE A 154 -16.70 10.68 -5.06
N THR A 155 -16.68 10.63 -6.40
CA THR A 155 -17.87 10.80 -7.21
C THR A 155 -18.78 9.55 -7.08
N ASN A 156 -20.03 9.68 -7.52
CA ASN A 156 -20.94 8.53 -7.50
C ASN A 156 -20.44 7.39 -8.39
N ALA A 157 -20.00 7.72 -9.61
CA ALA A 157 -19.48 6.73 -10.54
C ALA A 157 -18.24 6.03 -10.01
N TYR A 158 -17.24 6.80 -9.53
CA TYR A 158 -16.04 6.23 -8.93
C TYR A 158 -16.36 5.29 -7.76
N THR A 159 -17.33 5.68 -6.90
CA THR A 159 -17.75 4.83 -5.76
C THR A 159 -18.32 3.49 -6.24
N VAL A 160 -19.18 3.51 -7.25
CA VAL A 160 -19.78 2.27 -7.81
C VAL A 160 -18.71 1.41 -8.48
N LEU A 161 -17.82 2.01 -9.25
CA LEU A 161 -16.75 1.29 -9.95
C LEU A 161 -15.74 0.69 -8.96
N LEU A 162 -15.39 1.44 -7.91
CA LEU A 162 -14.51 0.93 -6.85
C LEU A 162 -15.17 -0.23 -6.08
N ALA A 163 -16.47 -0.16 -5.83
CA ALA A 163 -17.21 -1.27 -5.24
C ALA A 163 -17.14 -2.54 -6.12
N ALA A 164 -17.30 -2.39 -7.43
CA ALA A 164 -17.16 -3.51 -8.38
C ALA A 164 -15.74 -4.09 -8.39
N PHE A 165 -14.70 -3.26 -8.27
CA PHE A 165 -13.32 -3.73 -8.11
C PHE A 165 -13.18 -4.61 -6.86
N PHE A 166 -13.71 -4.19 -5.71
CA PHE A 166 -13.64 -4.99 -4.49
C PHE A 166 -14.50 -6.25 -4.55
N GLU A 167 -15.65 -6.21 -5.21
CA GLU A 167 -16.42 -7.42 -5.48
C GLU A 167 -15.60 -8.43 -6.29
N GLY A 168 -14.89 -7.97 -7.32
CA GLY A 168 -13.95 -8.79 -8.08
C GLY A 168 -12.84 -9.38 -7.22
N CYS A 169 -12.25 -8.58 -6.32
CA CYS A 169 -11.25 -9.06 -5.37
C CYS A 169 -11.80 -10.18 -4.47
N LEU A 170 -12.94 -9.93 -3.84
CA LEU A 170 -13.57 -10.87 -2.91
C LEU A 170 -13.98 -12.17 -3.61
N THR A 171 -14.54 -12.06 -4.81
CA THR A 171 -14.90 -13.22 -5.65
C THR A 171 -13.67 -14.07 -5.98
N ALA A 172 -12.58 -13.43 -6.41
CA ALA A 172 -11.32 -14.14 -6.71
C ALA A 172 -10.74 -14.83 -5.47
N LEU A 173 -10.88 -14.23 -4.28
CA LEU A 173 -10.45 -14.82 -3.01
C LEU A 173 -11.38 -15.93 -2.49
N GLY A 174 -12.44 -16.29 -3.23
CA GLY A 174 -13.38 -17.35 -2.88
C GLY A 174 -14.45 -16.92 -1.89
N TYR A 175 -14.78 -15.63 -1.85
CA TYR A 175 -15.86 -15.08 -1.04
C TYR A 175 -17.02 -14.64 -1.93
N LYS A 176 -18.24 -14.82 -1.43
CA LYS A 176 -19.48 -14.36 -2.06
C LYS A 176 -20.06 -13.20 -1.25
N LEU A 177 -20.49 -12.14 -1.92
CA LEU A 177 -21.12 -11.00 -1.27
C LEU A 177 -22.43 -11.44 -0.58
N ASP A 178 -22.58 -11.01 0.67
CA ASP A 178 -23.76 -11.15 1.52
C ASP A 178 -24.45 -9.78 1.68
N VAL A 179 -23.66 -8.73 1.91
CA VAL A 179 -24.11 -7.33 1.98
C VAL A 179 -23.32 -6.48 0.99
N CYS A 180 -24.04 -5.62 0.26
CA CYS A 180 -23.45 -4.64 -0.65
C CYS A 180 -24.22 -3.32 -0.57
N GLU A 181 -23.70 -2.37 0.20
CA GLU A 181 -24.26 -1.02 0.31
C GLU A 181 -23.29 -0.03 -0.32
N VAL A 182 -23.72 0.65 -1.38
CA VAL A 182 -22.93 1.58 -2.14
C VAL A 182 -23.70 2.89 -2.30
N PHE A 183 -23.17 3.95 -1.69
CA PHE A 183 -23.67 5.31 -1.78
C PHE A 183 -22.51 6.23 -2.13
N LYS A 184 -22.77 7.36 -2.77
CA LYS A 184 -21.70 8.33 -3.08
C LYS A 184 -20.74 8.55 -1.91
N GLY A 185 -19.49 8.19 -2.11
CA GLY A 185 -18.42 8.33 -1.10
C GLY A 185 -18.42 7.27 0.00
N ARG A 186 -19.31 6.27 -0.06
CA ARG A 186 -19.39 5.19 0.94
C ARG A 186 -19.59 3.83 0.30
N ILE A 187 -18.75 2.89 0.68
CA ILE A 187 -18.85 1.48 0.30
C ILE A 187 -18.84 0.65 1.57
N LEU A 188 -19.80 -0.26 1.68
CA LEU A 188 -19.85 -1.30 2.71
C LEU A 188 -20.08 -2.65 2.02
N LEU A 189 -19.13 -3.55 2.16
CA LEU A 189 -19.22 -4.91 1.64
C LEU A 189 -19.01 -5.90 2.76
N GLU A 190 -19.92 -6.87 2.87
CA GLU A 190 -19.70 -8.07 3.67
C GLU A 190 -19.74 -9.28 2.74
N ALA A 191 -18.82 -10.19 2.94
CA ALA A 191 -18.71 -11.38 2.12
C ALA A 191 -18.44 -12.62 2.98
N VAL A 192 -19.01 -13.74 2.58
CA VAL A 192 -18.86 -15.03 3.25
C VAL A 192 -18.07 -15.98 2.34
N LYS A 193 -17.28 -16.85 2.94
CA LYS A 193 -16.54 -17.86 2.18
C LYS A 193 -17.53 -18.79 1.50
N GLY A 194 -17.40 -18.93 0.17
CA GLY A 194 -18.21 -19.83 -0.64
C GLY A 194 -17.81 -21.29 -0.48
#